data_e8133250893a673adc9eefa9f28ac318
#
_entry.id   e8133250893a673adc9eefa9f28ac318
#
_cell.length_a   1.000
_cell.length_b   1.000
_cell.length_c   1.000
_cell.angle_alpha   90.00
_cell.angle_beta   90.00
_cell.angle_gamma   90.00
#
_symmetry.space_group_name_H-M   'P 1'
#
loop_
_entity.id
_entity.type
_entity.pdbx_description
1 polymer ?
#
loop_
_entity_poly.entity_id
_entity_poly.type
_entity_poly.pdbx_seq_one_letter_code
_entity_poly.pdbx_strand_id
1 'polypeptide(L)'
;MASATVVVAPVSGSVSANPSKIDCNQTTQLTWVSKDTVEADMSGMSPVPTSGEKTISPRQTTTYQLTASGPGGVTTPSTTVEVNPVVQSSLTASPMEIAYRRIGDKVLEQGSTTLNWSSANSDTVSLDPIGSVPASGTKSITLTPTQNANGPVSEDFKYTLTSSNACGGSDTMAVAVHLKGSVEPIPAVPLRSIFFPTAYPTKDDPSLGLVRSQQETLTALAAGFKQYLEYDPDAKLSLGGYTDQRGGDKYNDTLSELRVQRVKDFLISQGIAGEKIDTSAYGKQKPLDKATVSDLQSQNPSQPPEKRQRDSLATWLAYNRRVDIVLVPTKAESERFYPNQAPDSQVLWQKPKPPRSAVEANN
;
A
#
# COMPACT_ATOMS: atom_id res chain seq x y z
N MET A 1 -27.13 -86.08 -62.20
CA MET A 1 -27.48 -84.91 -61.35
C MET A 1 -26.25 -84.03 -61.29
N ALA A 2 -26.32 -82.75 -61.73
CA ALA A 2 -25.22 -81.80 -61.62
C ALA A 2 -25.26 -81.22 -60.23
N SER A 3 -24.19 -81.37 -59.48
CA SER A 3 -24.04 -80.79 -58.18
C SER A 3 -23.52 -79.32 -58.36
N ALA A 4 -24.32 -78.36 -58.00
CA ALA A 4 -23.90 -76.97 -57.96
C ALA A 4 -23.23 -76.69 -56.61
N THR A 5 -21.94 -76.40 -56.60
CA THR A 5 -21.21 -75.93 -55.41
C THR A 5 -21.53 -74.44 -55.21
N VAL A 6 -22.27 -74.10 -54.16
CA VAL A 6 -22.47 -72.69 -53.79
C VAL A 6 -21.19 -72.25 -53.07
N VAL A 7 -20.41 -71.35 -53.68
CA VAL A 7 -19.27 -70.70 -53.05
C VAL A 7 -19.81 -69.51 -52.30
N VAL A 8 -19.76 -69.53 -50.97
CA VAL A 8 -20.11 -68.42 -50.14
C VAL A 8 -18.88 -67.49 -49.95
N ALA A 9 -19.01 -66.22 -50.32
CA ALA A 9 -17.96 -65.26 -50.14
C ALA A 9 -17.67 -65.01 -48.65
N PRO A 10 -16.40 -64.86 -48.22
CA PRO A 10 -16.07 -64.61 -46.83
C PRO A 10 -16.53 -63.18 -46.41
N VAL A 11 -17.03 -63.07 -45.20
CA VAL A 11 -17.39 -61.78 -44.60
C VAL A 11 -16.12 -60.97 -44.43
N SER A 12 -16.12 -59.69 -44.86
CA SER A 12 -15.05 -58.75 -44.64
C SER A 12 -15.56 -57.43 -44.07
N GLY A 13 -14.69 -56.72 -43.36
CA GLY A 13 -15.06 -55.42 -42.77
C GLY A 13 -13.84 -54.57 -42.37
N SER A 14 -14.11 -53.34 -42.22
CA SER A 14 -13.13 -52.36 -41.65
C SER A 14 -13.85 -51.37 -40.78
N VAL A 15 -13.14 -50.87 -39.78
CA VAL A 15 -13.55 -49.76 -38.92
C VAL A 15 -12.38 -48.82 -38.73
N SER A 16 -12.62 -47.51 -38.78
CA SER A 16 -11.62 -46.46 -38.61
C SER A 16 -12.18 -45.27 -37.85
N ALA A 17 -11.32 -44.58 -37.16
CA ALA A 17 -11.65 -43.31 -36.48
C ALA A 17 -10.71 -42.21 -37.03
N ASN A 18 -11.28 -41.06 -37.33
CA ASN A 18 -10.51 -39.91 -37.83
C ASN A 18 -11.01 -38.61 -37.16
N PRO A 19 -10.12 -37.94 -36.36
CA PRO A 19 -8.79 -38.39 -35.91
C PRO A 19 -8.86 -39.59 -34.96
N SER A 20 -7.81 -40.43 -34.91
CA SER A 20 -7.71 -41.55 -33.98
C SER A 20 -7.24 -41.11 -32.57
N LYS A 21 -6.78 -39.85 -32.43
CA LYS A 21 -6.38 -39.23 -31.16
C LYS A 21 -7.07 -37.90 -31.01
N ILE A 22 -7.71 -37.68 -29.86
CA ILE A 22 -8.48 -36.48 -29.52
C ILE A 22 -8.11 -35.98 -28.12
N ASP A 23 -8.26 -34.69 -27.88
CA ASP A 23 -8.28 -34.14 -26.52
C ASP A 23 -9.63 -34.39 -25.86
N CYS A 24 -9.70 -34.23 -24.54
CA CYS A 24 -10.93 -34.35 -23.80
C CYS A 24 -12.05 -33.48 -24.38
N ASN A 25 -13.27 -34.03 -24.47
CA ASN A 25 -14.46 -33.39 -25.05
C ASN A 25 -14.38 -33.08 -26.55
N GLN A 26 -13.31 -33.43 -27.22
CA GLN A 26 -13.31 -33.37 -28.68
C GLN A 26 -14.04 -34.57 -29.33
N THR A 27 -14.40 -34.43 -30.57
CA THR A 27 -15.13 -35.41 -31.33
C THR A 27 -14.23 -36.06 -32.37
N THR A 28 -14.54 -37.31 -32.71
CA THR A 28 -13.98 -38.03 -33.86
C THR A 28 -15.05 -38.68 -34.67
N GLN A 29 -14.81 -38.89 -35.97
CA GLN A 29 -15.70 -39.62 -36.85
C GLN A 29 -15.31 -41.10 -36.89
N LEU A 30 -16.18 -41.96 -36.42
CA LEU A 30 -16.06 -43.39 -36.56
C LEU A 30 -16.78 -43.81 -37.85
N THR A 31 -16.06 -44.52 -38.73
CA THR A 31 -16.58 -45.01 -40.01
C THR A 31 -16.37 -46.52 -40.11
N TRP A 32 -17.37 -47.25 -40.56
CA TRP A 32 -17.30 -48.69 -40.76
C TRP A 32 -17.94 -49.13 -42.07
N VAL A 33 -17.40 -50.20 -42.62
CA VAL A 33 -17.91 -50.82 -43.80
C VAL A 33 -17.75 -52.34 -43.64
N SER A 34 -18.78 -53.09 -43.98
CA SER A 34 -18.70 -54.55 -44.08
C SER A 34 -19.33 -55.03 -45.39
N LYS A 35 -18.87 -56.19 -45.90
CA LYS A 35 -19.31 -56.82 -47.13
C LYS A 35 -19.69 -58.28 -46.84
N ASP A 36 -20.69 -58.81 -47.59
CA ASP A 36 -21.25 -60.15 -47.46
C ASP A 36 -21.80 -60.42 -46.04
N THR A 37 -22.32 -59.35 -45.40
CA THR A 37 -22.82 -59.32 -44.02
C THR A 37 -24.34 -59.25 -43.97
N VAL A 38 -24.91 -59.96 -43.03
CA VAL A 38 -26.38 -59.95 -42.73
C VAL A 38 -26.66 -59.13 -41.47
N GLU A 39 -25.78 -59.25 -40.48
CA GLU A 39 -25.86 -58.51 -39.20
C GLU A 39 -24.55 -57.86 -38.87
N ALA A 40 -24.65 -56.66 -38.32
CA ALA A 40 -23.46 -55.90 -37.85
C ALA A 40 -23.77 -55.29 -36.48
N ASP A 41 -22.83 -55.50 -35.56
CA ASP A 41 -22.84 -54.92 -34.19
C ASP A 41 -21.56 -54.14 -33.95
N MET A 42 -21.69 -53.01 -33.36
CA MET A 42 -20.57 -52.18 -32.93
C MET A 42 -20.52 -52.10 -31.42
N SER A 43 -19.37 -52.38 -30.83
CA SER A 43 -19.20 -52.24 -29.37
C SER A 43 -19.65 -50.84 -28.87
N GLY A 44 -20.58 -50.84 -27.90
CA GLY A 44 -21.18 -49.62 -27.32
C GLY A 44 -22.23 -48.91 -28.18
N MET A 45 -22.65 -49.51 -29.36
CA MET A 45 -23.62 -48.88 -30.27
C MET A 45 -24.52 -49.85 -30.97
N SER A 46 -24.54 -51.13 -30.55
CA SER A 46 -25.25 -52.22 -31.18
C SER A 46 -26.77 -52.05 -31.18
N PRO A 47 -27.51 -52.49 -32.25
CA PRO A 47 -27.05 -52.91 -33.58
C PRO A 47 -26.67 -51.69 -34.47
N VAL A 48 -25.84 -51.92 -35.53
CA VAL A 48 -25.51 -50.89 -36.50
C VAL A 48 -25.81 -51.39 -37.94
N PRO A 49 -26.01 -50.52 -38.94
CA PRO A 49 -26.02 -50.85 -40.32
C PRO A 49 -24.73 -51.55 -40.78
N THR A 50 -24.73 -52.32 -41.86
CA THR A 50 -23.56 -52.98 -42.41
C THR A 50 -22.43 -51.98 -42.87
N SER A 51 -22.81 -50.76 -43.11
CA SER A 51 -21.88 -49.62 -43.31
C SER A 51 -22.49 -48.33 -42.72
N GLY A 52 -21.63 -47.44 -42.23
CA GLY A 52 -22.10 -46.19 -41.65
C GLY A 52 -20.97 -45.35 -41.09
N GLU A 53 -21.39 -44.21 -40.55
CA GLU A 53 -20.52 -43.28 -39.85
C GLU A 53 -21.22 -42.69 -38.63
N LYS A 54 -20.48 -42.33 -37.59
CA LYS A 54 -21.00 -41.70 -36.39
C LYS A 54 -19.94 -40.81 -35.74
N THR A 55 -20.36 -39.58 -35.40
CA THR A 55 -19.54 -38.72 -34.56
C THR A 55 -19.65 -39.18 -33.11
N ILE A 56 -18.49 -39.39 -32.46
CA ILE A 56 -18.38 -39.87 -31.08
C ILE A 56 -17.42 -38.96 -30.30
N SER A 57 -17.62 -38.91 -28.98
CA SER A 57 -16.79 -38.14 -28.03
C SER A 57 -16.52 -38.99 -26.78
N PRO A 58 -15.65 -39.99 -26.86
CA PRO A 58 -15.31 -40.80 -25.70
C PRO A 58 -14.51 -39.97 -24.67
N ARG A 59 -14.75 -40.25 -23.38
CA ARG A 59 -14.02 -39.59 -22.26
C ARG A 59 -12.79 -40.35 -21.79
N GLN A 60 -12.61 -41.57 -22.34
CA GLN A 60 -11.46 -42.43 -22.06
C GLN A 60 -11.06 -43.11 -23.37
N THR A 61 -9.78 -43.46 -23.46
CA THR A 61 -9.29 -44.28 -24.59
C THR A 61 -10.16 -45.49 -24.75
N THR A 62 -10.82 -45.61 -25.90
CA THR A 62 -11.87 -46.59 -26.16
C THR A 62 -11.60 -47.32 -27.47
N THR A 63 -11.67 -48.65 -27.42
CA THR A 63 -11.60 -49.50 -28.62
C THR A 63 -13.01 -49.82 -29.09
N TYR A 64 -13.27 -49.50 -30.36
CA TYR A 64 -14.52 -49.84 -31.07
C TYR A 64 -14.28 -51.03 -31.98
N GLN A 65 -15.03 -52.09 -31.73
CA GLN A 65 -14.96 -53.35 -32.51
C GLN A 65 -16.26 -53.55 -33.26
N LEU A 66 -16.16 -53.73 -34.57
CA LEU A 66 -17.26 -54.12 -35.40
C LEU A 66 -17.32 -55.67 -35.45
N THR A 67 -18.43 -56.25 -35.07
CA THR A 67 -18.73 -57.71 -35.30
C THR A 67 -19.68 -57.78 -36.46
N ALA A 68 -19.20 -58.29 -37.62
CA ALA A 68 -20.03 -58.45 -38.81
C ALA A 68 -20.14 -59.93 -39.14
N SER A 69 -21.40 -60.45 -39.25
CA SER A 69 -21.70 -61.83 -39.45
C SER A 69 -22.53 -62.05 -40.69
N GLY A 70 -22.33 -63.19 -41.37
CA GLY A 70 -23.04 -63.59 -42.58
C GLY A 70 -22.81 -65.04 -42.91
N PRO A 71 -23.38 -65.57 -44.00
CA PRO A 71 -23.24 -66.96 -44.36
C PRO A 71 -21.77 -67.40 -44.58
N GLY A 72 -20.85 -66.48 -44.89
CA GLY A 72 -19.43 -66.73 -45.12
C GLY A 72 -18.57 -66.69 -43.88
N GLY A 73 -19.15 -66.47 -42.65
CA GLY A 73 -18.45 -66.41 -41.38
C GLY A 73 -18.62 -65.08 -40.62
N VAL A 74 -17.68 -64.79 -39.77
CA VAL A 74 -17.70 -63.60 -38.93
C VAL A 74 -16.35 -62.87 -39.06
N THR A 75 -16.36 -61.52 -39.04
CA THR A 75 -15.17 -60.69 -38.98
C THR A 75 -15.32 -59.69 -37.82
N THR A 76 -14.16 -59.31 -37.16
CA THR A 76 -14.15 -58.43 -35.96
C THR A 76 -13.07 -57.38 -36.06
N PRO A 77 -13.08 -56.49 -37.08
CA PRO A 77 -12.14 -55.40 -37.14
C PRO A 77 -12.37 -54.42 -36.00
N SER A 78 -11.29 -53.80 -35.52
CA SER A 78 -11.33 -52.80 -34.43
C SER A 78 -10.48 -51.58 -34.74
N THR A 79 -10.83 -50.48 -34.11
CA THR A 79 -10.06 -49.23 -34.06
C THR A 79 -10.07 -48.66 -32.65
N THR A 80 -8.99 -48.02 -32.25
CA THR A 80 -8.91 -47.40 -30.93
C THR A 80 -8.88 -45.87 -31.10
N VAL A 81 -9.72 -45.20 -30.35
CA VAL A 81 -9.68 -43.73 -30.18
C VAL A 81 -8.93 -43.44 -28.89
N GLU A 82 -7.76 -42.85 -29.02
CA GLU A 82 -6.97 -42.40 -27.89
C GLU A 82 -7.49 -41.03 -27.39
N VAL A 83 -7.80 -40.95 -26.09
CA VAL A 83 -8.19 -39.69 -25.44
C VAL A 83 -7.03 -39.15 -24.61
N ASN A 84 -6.59 -37.94 -24.90
CA ASN A 84 -5.60 -37.22 -24.11
C ASN A 84 -6.27 -36.51 -22.94
N PRO A 85 -6.06 -36.96 -21.68
CA PRO A 85 -6.61 -36.28 -20.51
C PRO A 85 -5.74 -35.13 -20.01
N VAL A 86 -4.52 -34.91 -20.54
CA VAL A 86 -3.54 -34.02 -19.99
C VAL A 86 -4.01 -32.57 -20.08
N VAL A 87 -4.17 -31.93 -18.91
CA VAL A 87 -4.37 -30.50 -18.77
C VAL A 87 -3.02 -29.81 -18.71
N GLN A 88 -2.86 -28.69 -19.40
CA GLN A 88 -1.66 -27.86 -19.34
C GLN A 88 -2.02 -26.44 -18.91
N SER A 89 -1.47 -26.01 -17.78
CA SER A 89 -1.76 -24.69 -17.20
C SER A 89 -0.49 -23.88 -17.04
N SER A 90 -0.66 -22.56 -17.04
CA SER A 90 0.36 -21.60 -16.64
C SER A 90 -0.25 -20.52 -15.76
N LEU A 91 0.51 -20.05 -14.77
CA LEU A 91 0.16 -18.92 -13.91
C LEU A 91 1.39 -18.09 -13.65
N THR A 92 1.31 -16.80 -13.90
CA THR A 92 2.40 -15.83 -13.65
C THR A 92 1.87 -14.58 -12.98
N ALA A 93 2.73 -13.89 -12.23
CA ALA A 93 2.48 -12.57 -11.66
C ALA A 93 3.58 -11.60 -12.07
N SER A 94 3.24 -10.39 -12.41
CA SER A 94 4.24 -9.37 -12.76
C SER A 94 3.76 -7.96 -12.34
N PRO A 95 4.55 -7.25 -11.53
CA PRO A 95 5.75 -7.68 -10.81
C PRO A 95 5.45 -8.69 -9.70
N MET A 96 6.45 -9.49 -9.28
CA MET A 96 6.30 -10.42 -8.13
C MET A 96 6.54 -9.76 -6.77
N GLU A 97 7.15 -8.57 -6.73
CA GLU A 97 7.30 -7.74 -5.53
C GLU A 97 6.58 -6.42 -5.75
N ILE A 98 5.75 -6.02 -4.80
CA ILE A 98 5.02 -4.75 -4.83
C ILE A 98 5.25 -3.98 -3.55
N ALA A 99 5.33 -2.65 -3.69
CA ALA A 99 5.57 -1.75 -2.58
C ALA A 99 4.26 -1.34 -1.90
N TYR A 100 4.35 -1.09 -0.58
CA TYR A 100 3.27 -0.53 0.21
C TYR A 100 3.83 0.44 1.26
N ARG A 101 3.25 1.64 1.35
CA ARG A 101 3.57 2.57 2.43
C ARG A 101 2.32 3.30 2.90
N ARG A 102 2.09 3.30 4.21
CA ARG A 102 0.99 4.01 4.85
C ARG A 102 1.49 4.76 6.08
N ILE A 103 1.05 6.01 6.22
CA ILE A 103 1.26 6.82 7.44
C ILE A 103 -0.11 7.07 8.06
N GLY A 104 -0.31 6.66 9.31
CA GLY A 104 -1.61 6.72 9.95
C GLY A 104 -2.70 5.98 9.15
N ASP A 105 -3.68 6.72 8.68
CA ASP A 105 -4.79 6.26 7.83
C ASP A 105 -4.55 6.51 6.33
N LYS A 106 -3.49 7.23 5.96
CA LYS A 106 -3.21 7.64 4.59
C LYS A 106 -2.25 6.69 3.89
N VAL A 107 -2.71 6.02 2.84
CA VAL A 107 -1.87 5.21 1.94
C VAL A 107 -1.13 6.16 1.01
N LEU A 108 0.21 6.13 1.07
CA LEU A 108 1.10 6.95 0.25
C LEU A 108 1.63 6.19 -0.97
N GLU A 109 1.81 4.89 -0.82
CA GLU A 109 2.27 4.01 -1.88
C GLU A 109 1.50 2.69 -1.83
N GLN A 110 0.93 2.31 -2.98
CA GLN A 110 0.23 1.03 -3.14
C GLN A 110 0.50 0.50 -4.54
N GLY A 111 1.39 -0.47 -4.62
CA GLY A 111 1.70 -1.14 -5.86
C GLY A 111 0.60 -2.12 -6.28
N SER A 112 0.65 -2.54 -7.54
CA SER A 112 -0.23 -3.56 -8.09
C SER A 112 0.58 -4.59 -8.87
N THR A 113 0.08 -5.82 -8.92
CA THR A 113 0.59 -6.89 -9.79
C THR A 113 -0.47 -7.33 -10.76
N THR A 114 -0.07 -7.88 -11.89
CA THR A 114 -0.98 -8.49 -12.86
C THR A 114 -0.77 -9.99 -12.87
N LEU A 115 -1.82 -10.73 -12.53
CA LEU A 115 -1.86 -12.17 -12.72
C LEU A 115 -2.24 -12.47 -14.16
N ASN A 116 -1.50 -13.40 -14.80
CA ASN A 116 -1.82 -13.93 -16.12
C ASN A 116 -1.89 -15.45 -16.02
N TRP A 117 -2.94 -16.05 -16.60
CA TRP A 117 -3.12 -17.50 -16.59
C TRP A 117 -3.63 -18.01 -17.92
N SER A 118 -3.32 -19.28 -18.19
CA SER A 118 -3.91 -20.04 -19.28
C SER A 118 -4.01 -21.50 -18.88
N SER A 119 -5.02 -22.20 -19.39
CA SER A 119 -5.19 -23.64 -19.23
C SER A 119 -5.74 -24.23 -20.53
N ALA A 120 -5.03 -25.21 -21.08
CA ALA A 120 -5.43 -25.94 -22.25
C ALA A 120 -6.01 -27.30 -21.84
N ASN A 121 -6.98 -27.80 -22.62
CA ASN A 121 -7.69 -29.07 -22.42
C ASN A 121 -8.35 -29.17 -21.01
N SER A 122 -8.93 -28.04 -20.54
CA SER A 122 -9.64 -27.99 -19.26
C SER A 122 -11.10 -27.60 -19.43
N ASP A 123 -11.98 -28.17 -18.58
CA ASP A 123 -13.40 -27.83 -18.49
C ASP A 123 -13.69 -26.85 -17.35
N THR A 124 -12.89 -26.94 -16.28
CA THR A 124 -13.03 -26.11 -15.11
C THR A 124 -11.69 -25.51 -14.73
N VAL A 125 -11.70 -24.23 -14.43
CA VAL A 125 -10.51 -23.50 -13.96
C VAL A 125 -10.90 -22.64 -12.77
N SER A 126 -10.12 -22.75 -11.69
CA SER A 126 -10.28 -21.97 -10.46
C SER A 126 -8.96 -21.34 -10.06
N LEU A 127 -9.00 -20.09 -9.69
CA LEU A 127 -7.84 -19.32 -9.22
C LEU A 127 -8.09 -18.87 -7.77
N ASP A 128 -7.52 -19.58 -6.80
CA ASP A 128 -7.64 -19.23 -5.39
C ASP A 128 -6.71 -18.03 -5.04
N PRO A 129 -7.23 -17.01 -4.29
CA PRO A 129 -8.53 -16.87 -3.63
C PRO A 129 -9.61 -16.18 -4.49
N ILE A 130 -9.45 -16.06 -5.80
CA ILE A 130 -10.34 -15.29 -6.70
C ILE A 130 -11.65 -16.05 -7.00
N GLY A 131 -11.56 -17.38 -7.10
CA GLY A 131 -12.67 -18.25 -7.46
C GLY A 131 -12.61 -18.78 -8.89
N SER A 132 -13.75 -19.16 -9.46
CA SER A 132 -13.85 -19.69 -10.82
C SER A 132 -13.51 -18.62 -11.86
N VAL A 133 -12.67 -18.98 -12.84
CA VAL A 133 -12.19 -18.08 -13.90
C VAL A 133 -12.27 -18.77 -15.26
N PRO A 134 -12.27 -18.02 -16.39
CA PRO A 134 -12.12 -18.59 -17.73
C PRO A 134 -10.79 -19.34 -17.90
N ALA A 135 -10.70 -20.20 -18.91
CA ALA A 135 -9.49 -20.97 -19.21
C ALA A 135 -8.24 -20.10 -19.47
N SER A 136 -8.41 -18.87 -19.84
CA SER A 136 -7.32 -17.88 -19.94
C SER A 136 -7.79 -16.49 -19.52
N GLY A 137 -6.88 -15.70 -18.99
CA GLY A 137 -7.23 -14.35 -18.57
C GLY A 137 -6.09 -13.61 -17.90
N THR A 138 -6.40 -12.36 -17.56
CA THR A 138 -5.53 -11.46 -16.81
C THR A 138 -6.32 -10.74 -15.73
N LYS A 139 -5.69 -10.43 -14.58
CA LYS A 139 -6.31 -9.65 -13.52
C LYS A 139 -5.27 -8.83 -12.77
N SER A 140 -5.51 -7.52 -12.66
CA SER A 140 -4.73 -6.65 -11.81
C SER A 140 -5.19 -6.82 -10.34
N ILE A 141 -4.23 -6.94 -9.44
CA ILE A 141 -4.44 -7.12 -7.99
C ILE A 141 -3.66 -6.05 -7.25
N THR A 142 -4.33 -5.34 -6.36
CA THR A 142 -3.70 -4.49 -5.33
C THR A 142 -3.76 -5.22 -4.00
N LEU A 143 -2.64 -5.19 -3.24
CA LEU A 143 -2.55 -5.84 -1.95
C LEU A 143 -2.46 -4.82 -0.83
N THR A 144 -3.00 -5.19 0.31
CA THR A 144 -2.86 -4.45 1.57
C THR A 144 -2.34 -5.42 2.63
N PRO A 145 -1.56 -4.93 3.62
CA PRO A 145 -1.13 -5.78 4.73
C PRO A 145 -2.31 -6.43 5.45
N THR A 146 -2.15 -7.67 5.88
CA THR A 146 -3.15 -8.39 6.67
C THR A 146 -3.27 -7.84 8.08
N GLN A 147 -2.19 -7.21 8.60
CA GLN A 147 -2.14 -6.58 9.90
C GLN A 147 -1.99 -5.07 9.79
N ASN A 148 -2.71 -4.33 10.63
CA ASN A 148 -2.69 -2.86 10.67
C ASN A 148 -1.71 -2.28 11.70
N ALA A 149 -0.88 -3.09 12.34
CA ALA A 149 0.11 -2.62 13.31
C ALA A 149 1.20 -1.79 12.63
N ASN A 150 1.70 -0.77 13.34
CA ASN A 150 2.85 -0.01 12.87
C ASN A 150 4.09 -0.89 12.84
N GLY A 151 4.86 -0.80 11.77
CA GLY A 151 6.08 -1.57 11.57
C GLY A 151 6.38 -1.85 10.10
N PRO A 152 7.43 -2.61 9.83
CA PRO A 152 7.74 -3.08 8.49
C PRO A 152 6.68 -4.09 8.02
N VAL A 153 6.38 -4.05 6.72
CA VAL A 153 5.51 -5.00 6.04
C VAL A 153 6.38 -5.92 5.18
N SER A 154 6.18 -7.24 5.32
CA SER A 154 6.84 -8.26 4.51
C SER A 154 5.94 -9.50 4.53
N GLU A 155 5.07 -9.62 3.52
CA GLU A 155 4.04 -10.67 3.47
C GLU A 155 3.98 -11.30 2.07
N ASP A 156 3.80 -12.61 2.01
CA ASP A 156 3.61 -13.36 0.77
C ASP A 156 2.15 -13.70 0.55
N PHE A 157 1.61 -13.31 -0.61
CA PHE A 157 0.26 -13.62 -1.06
C PHE A 157 0.33 -14.69 -2.14
N LYS A 158 -0.15 -15.86 -1.82
CA LYS A 158 -0.13 -17.03 -2.72
C LYS A 158 -1.41 -17.08 -3.56
N TYR A 159 -1.22 -17.30 -4.87
CA TYR A 159 -2.28 -17.59 -5.82
C TYR A 159 -2.07 -18.98 -6.39
N THR A 160 -3.16 -19.76 -6.46
CA THR A 160 -3.11 -21.14 -6.94
C THR A 160 -4.17 -21.36 -8.03
N LEU A 161 -3.71 -21.68 -9.24
CA LEU A 161 -4.57 -22.05 -10.36
C LEU A 161 -4.76 -23.57 -10.33
N THR A 162 -5.99 -24.03 -10.29
CA THR A 162 -6.37 -25.45 -10.39
C THR A 162 -7.27 -25.63 -11.60
N SER A 163 -6.88 -26.50 -12.50
CA SER A 163 -7.59 -26.79 -13.74
C SER A 163 -7.89 -28.27 -13.83
N SER A 164 -9.05 -28.64 -14.34
CA SER A 164 -9.43 -30.06 -14.53
C SER A 164 -10.35 -30.27 -15.72
N ASN A 165 -10.42 -31.50 -16.21
CA ASN A 165 -11.36 -31.93 -17.25
C ASN A 165 -12.14 -33.20 -16.90
N ALA A 166 -13.19 -33.46 -17.65
CA ALA A 166 -14.10 -34.59 -17.43
C ALA A 166 -13.47 -35.98 -17.77
N CYS A 167 -12.26 -35.98 -18.33
CA CYS A 167 -11.51 -37.20 -18.67
C CYS A 167 -10.52 -37.61 -17.56
N GLY A 168 -10.55 -36.92 -16.40
CA GLY A 168 -9.72 -37.23 -15.25
C GLY A 168 -8.37 -36.50 -15.22
N GLY A 169 -8.14 -35.60 -16.17
CA GLY A 169 -6.96 -34.74 -16.17
C GLY A 169 -7.09 -33.57 -15.17
N SER A 170 -5.99 -33.23 -14.53
CA SER A 170 -5.90 -32.04 -13.67
C SER A 170 -4.48 -31.49 -13.68
N ASP A 171 -4.36 -30.18 -13.44
CA ASP A 171 -3.09 -29.47 -13.30
C ASP A 171 -3.21 -28.35 -12.25
N THR A 172 -2.13 -28.10 -11.54
CA THR A 172 -2.10 -27.08 -10.47
C THR A 172 -0.82 -26.27 -10.56
N MET A 173 -0.97 -24.95 -10.70
CA MET A 173 0.13 -23.98 -10.73
C MET A 173 -0.01 -22.98 -9.59
N ALA A 174 1.10 -22.54 -9.01
CA ALA A 174 1.10 -21.56 -7.94
C ALA A 174 2.13 -20.48 -8.19
N VAL A 175 1.79 -19.24 -7.78
CA VAL A 175 2.69 -18.10 -7.76
C VAL A 175 2.50 -17.34 -6.45
N ALA A 176 3.59 -16.80 -5.90
CA ALA A 176 3.55 -15.90 -4.75
C ALA A 176 3.90 -14.48 -5.18
N VAL A 177 3.19 -13.50 -4.60
CA VAL A 177 3.49 -12.07 -4.75
C VAL A 177 3.89 -11.54 -3.39
N HIS A 178 5.08 -10.96 -3.31
CA HIS A 178 5.64 -10.40 -2.09
C HIS A 178 5.22 -8.94 -1.92
N LEU A 179 4.56 -8.62 -0.79
CA LEU A 179 4.24 -7.26 -0.38
C LEU A 179 5.30 -6.76 0.58
N LYS A 180 6.00 -5.68 0.24
CA LYS A 180 7.08 -5.10 1.03
C LYS A 180 6.85 -3.61 1.29
N GLY A 181 7.12 -3.16 2.51
CA GLY A 181 6.94 -1.75 2.84
C GLY A 181 6.86 -1.45 4.31
N SER A 182 6.01 -0.45 4.67
CA SER A 182 5.84 -0.01 6.05
C SER A 182 4.44 0.52 6.34
N VAL A 183 4.03 0.35 7.59
CA VAL A 183 2.93 1.07 8.23
C VAL A 183 3.54 1.95 9.32
N GLU A 184 3.43 3.27 9.17
CA GLU A 184 4.08 4.25 10.03
C GLU A 184 3.03 5.01 10.86
N PRO A 185 3.34 5.39 12.12
CA PRO A 185 2.49 6.28 12.87
C PRO A 185 2.50 7.69 12.25
N ILE A 186 1.46 8.48 12.51
CA ILE A 186 1.46 9.90 12.14
C ILE A 186 2.64 10.58 12.86
N PRO A 187 3.53 11.29 12.14
CA PRO A 187 4.68 11.96 12.75
C PRO A 187 4.26 13.00 13.78
N ALA A 188 4.87 12.96 14.94
CA ALA A 188 4.63 13.95 15.98
C ALA A 188 5.38 15.26 15.65
N VAL A 189 4.65 16.37 15.76
CA VAL A 189 5.23 17.72 15.64
C VAL A 189 5.43 18.28 17.04
N PRO A 190 6.67 18.51 17.51
CA PRO A 190 6.95 19.01 18.86
C PRO A 190 6.64 20.51 18.95
N LEU A 191 5.38 20.84 19.19
CA LEU A 191 4.91 22.21 19.29
C LEU A 191 5.27 22.79 20.66
N ARG A 192 6.18 23.75 20.70
CA ARG A 192 6.58 24.47 21.91
C ARG A 192 6.64 25.97 21.64
N SER A 193 6.18 26.78 22.60
CA SER A 193 6.28 28.23 22.52
C SER A 193 7.73 28.69 22.61
N ILE A 194 8.05 29.73 21.86
CA ILE A 194 9.39 30.32 21.80
C ILE A 194 9.42 31.60 22.64
N PHE A 195 10.31 31.63 23.60
CA PHE A 195 10.44 32.76 24.54
C PHE A 195 11.56 33.71 24.16
N PHE A 196 11.36 35.01 24.45
CA PHE A 196 12.27 36.06 24.05
C PHE A 196 12.77 36.88 25.25
N PRO A 197 14.02 37.39 25.19
CA PRO A 197 14.51 38.39 26.13
C PRO A 197 13.68 39.67 26.06
N THR A 198 13.81 40.53 27.10
CA THR A 198 13.17 41.84 27.12
C THR A 198 13.66 42.72 25.97
N ALA A 199 12.74 43.33 25.23
CA ALA A 199 13.00 44.27 24.12
C ALA A 199 13.76 43.71 22.90
N TYR A 200 13.80 42.40 22.71
CA TYR A 200 14.42 41.76 21.55
C TYR A 200 13.40 40.94 20.75
N PRO A 201 13.65 40.79 19.42
CA PRO A 201 14.68 41.48 18.61
C PRO A 201 14.40 42.96 18.48
N THR A 202 15.39 43.72 17.97
CA THR A 202 15.25 45.14 17.64
C THR A 202 15.17 45.36 16.13
N LYS A 203 14.78 46.57 15.69
CA LYS A 203 14.78 46.90 14.25
C LYS A 203 16.19 46.93 13.65
N ASP A 204 17.16 47.39 14.44
CA ASP A 204 18.55 47.46 14.01
C ASP A 204 19.25 46.11 14.03
N ASP A 205 18.71 45.16 14.82
CA ASP A 205 19.28 43.82 15.01
C ASP A 205 18.18 42.77 15.03
N PRO A 206 17.53 42.51 13.88
CA PRO A 206 16.40 41.58 13.78
C PRO A 206 16.83 40.11 13.93
N SER A 207 18.12 39.82 13.82
CA SER A 207 18.69 38.47 13.99
C SER A 207 18.81 38.02 15.44
N LEU A 208 18.79 38.97 16.39
CA LEU A 208 18.91 38.68 17.82
C LEU A 208 17.61 38.17 18.46
N GLY A 209 17.71 37.76 19.71
CA GLY A 209 16.58 37.37 20.53
C GLY A 209 16.26 35.86 20.56
N LEU A 210 16.72 35.09 19.60
CA LEU A 210 16.65 33.62 19.68
C LEU A 210 17.92 33.09 20.34
N VAL A 211 17.83 32.75 21.62
CA VAL A 211 18.92 32.08 22.34
C VAL A 211 19.05 30.62 21.88
N ARG A 212 20.17 29.97 22.17
CA ARG A 212 20.52 28.66 21.65
C ARG A 212 19.44 27.58 21.94
N SER A 213 18.93 27.51 23.17
CA SER A 213 17.87 26.54 23.52
C SER A 213 16.60 26.74 22.70
N GLN A 214 16.24 27.98 22.33
CA GLN A 214 15.09 28.27 21.48
C GLN A 214 15.36 27.92 20.01
N GLN A 215 16.60 28.04 19.55
CA GLN A 215 16.99 27.58 18.23
C GLN A 215 16.94 26.05 18.14
N GLU A 216 17.40 25.33 19.17
CA GLU A 216 17.31 23.86 19.26
C GLU A 216 15.84 23.39 19.25
N THR A 217 14.96 24.09 19.97
CA THR A 217 13.50 23.84 19.95
C THR A 217 12.91 24.02 18.57
N LEU A 218 13.26 25.08 17.86
CA LEU A 218 12.80 25.35 16.49
C LEU A 218 13.39 24.35 15.48
N THR A 219 14.61 23.89 15.68
CA THR A 219 15.22 22.84 14.85
C THR A 219 14.46 21.52 14.98
N ALA A 220 14.11 21.13 16.21
CA ALA A 220 13.29 19.94 16.46
C ALA A 220 11.88 20.08 15.87
N LEU A 221 11.26 21.26 16.00
CA LEU A 221 9.98 21.56 15.36
C LEU A 221 10.07 21.42 13.84
N ALA A 222 11.08 22.01 13.20
CA ALA A 222 11.26 21.97 11.76
C ALA A 222 11.44 20.51 11.26
N ALA A 223 12.21 19.70 11.98
CA ALA A 223 12.40 18.29 11.66
C ALA A 223 11.07 17.50 11.73
N GLY A 224 10.32 17.64 12.83
CA GLY A 224 9.02 16.97 12.99
C GLY A 224 7.98 17.46 11.99
N PHE A 225 7.94 18.76 11.70
CA PHE A 225 7.00 19.31 10.73
C PHE A 225 7.29 18.87 9.29
N LYS A 226 8.57 18.71 8.89
CA LYS A 226 8.92 18.14 7.57
C LYS A 226 8.40 16.72 7.42
N GLN A 227 8.55 15.89 8.45
CA GLN A 227 7.99 14.52 8.44
C GLN A 227 6.45 14.55 8.40
N TYR A 228 5.83 15.47 9.14
CA TYR A 228 4.38 15.64 9.13
C TYR A 228 3.84 16.05 7.76
N LEU A 229 4.59 16.86 6.98
CA LEU A 229 4.22 17.26 5.62
C LEU A 229 4.19 16.09 4.63
N GLU A 230 4.84 14.96 4.91
CA GLU A 230 4.66 13.74 4.11
C GLU A 230 3.25 13.14 4.32
N TYR A 231 2.73 13.23 5.54
CA TYR A 231 1.38 12.81 5.88
C TYR A 231 0.33 13.82 5.43
N ASP A 232 0.52 15.10 5.73
CA ASP A 232 -0.38 16.20 5.35
C ASP A 232 0.38 17.31 4.62
N PRO A 233 0.49 17.23 3.28
CA PRO A 233 1.20 18.23 2.47
C PRO A 233 0.58 19.63 2.55
N ASP A 234 -0.68 19.78 2.95
CA ASP A 234 -1.37 21.05 3.05
C ASP A 234 -1.24 21.71 4.42
N ALA A 235 -0.66 21.00 5.39
CA ALA A 235 -0.44 21.52 6.72
C ALA A 235 0.40 22.79 6.73
N LYS A 236 0.12 23.65 7.73
CA LYS A 236 0.82 24.91 7.97
C LYS A 236 1.11 25.11 9.45
N LEU A 237 2.10 25.92 9.73
CA LEU A 237 2.36 26.48 11.06
C LEU A 237 1.81 27.91 11.13
N SER A 238 0.96 28.21 12.11
CA SER A 238 0.50 29.57 12.41
C SER A 238 1.24 30.09 13.64
N LEU A 239 1.98 31.18 13.47
CA LEU A 239 2.80 31.82 14.51
C LEU A 239 2.06 33.02 15.08
N GLY A 240 1.85 33.04 16.41
CA GLY A 240 1.27 34.15 17.13
C GLY A 240 2.27 34.85 18.04
N GLY A 241 2.61 36.13 17.79
CA GLY A 241 3.59 36.91 18.56
C GLY A 241 2.95 37.74 19.68
N TYR A 242 3.58 37.68 20.86
CA TYR A 242 3.11 38.37 22.06
C TYR A 242 4.24 39.14 22.77
N THR A 243 3.87 40.19 23.48
CA THR A 243 4.76 40.96 24.32
C THR A 243 4.26 41.00 25.77
N ASP A 244 5.14 41.38 26.69
CA ASP A 244 4.71 41.71 28.04
C ASP A 244 4.00 43.09 28.09
N GLN A 245 3.40 43.41 29.23
CA GLN A 245 2.52 44.59 29.38
C GLN A 245 3.25 45.92 29.42
N ARG A 246 4.58 45.95 29.44
CA ARG A 246 5.37 47.16 29.51
C ARG A 246 5.48 47.84 28.13
N GLY A 247 5.52 49.18 28.13
CA GLY A 247 5.61 49.99 26.91
C GLY A 247 4.27 50.31 26.25
N GLY A 248 4.30 51.16 25.25
CA GLY A 248 3.13 51.59 24.49
C GLY A 248 2.69 50.55 23.47
N ASP A 249 1.41 50.66 23.00
CA ASP A 249 0.81 49.68 22.08
C ASP A 249 1.61 49.57 20.78
N LYS A 250 1.86 50.70 20.10
CA LYS A 250 2.62 50.73 18.83
C LYS A 250 4.00 50.06 18.91
N TYR A 251 4.69 50.24 20.08
CA TYR A 251 5.97 49.59 20.32
C TYR A 251 5.80 48.06 20.44
N ASN A 252 4.79 47.61 21.19
CA ASN A 252 4.54 46.22 21.43
C ASN A 252 4.04 45.52 20.15
N ASP A 253 3.21 46.17 19.32
CA ASP A 253 2.80 45.65 18.04
C ASP A 253 4.02 45.36 17.14
N THR A 254 4.89 46.39 16.96
CA THR A 254 6.13 46.20 16.20
C THR A 254 7.04 45.14 16.81
N LEU A 255 7.17 45.04 18.12
CA LEU A 255 8.02 44.04 18.77
C LEU A 255 7.48 42.61 18.58
N SER A 256 6.16 42.46 18.63
CA SER A 256 5.56 41.16 18.33
C SER A 256 5.70 40.72 16.86
N GLU A 257 5.61 41.69 15.92
CA GLU A 257 5.93 41.47 14.50
C GLU A 257 7.38 40.98 14.31
N LEU A 258 8.33 41.65 14.91
CA LEU A 258 9.75 41.26 14.85
C LEU A 258 9.99 39.87 15.42
N ARG A 259 9.28 39.45 16.47
CA ARG A 259 9.39 38.11 17.06
C ARG A 259 8.88 37.03 16.14
N VAL A 260 7.68 37.20 15.59
CA VAL A 260 7.14 36.18 14.66
C VAL A 260 7.99 36.10 13.40
N GLN A 261 8.47 37.25 12.88
CA GLN A 261 9.36 37.27 11.72
C GLN A 261 10.66 36.53 12.02
N ARG A 262 11.26 36.76 13.18
CA ARG A 262 12.50 36.07 13.58
C ARG A 262 12.34 34.55 13.67
N VAL A 263 11.19 34.06 14.19
CA VAL A 263 10.88 32.63 14.23
C VAL A 263 10.66 32.10 12.81
N LYS A 264 9.91 32.82 11.99
CA LYS A 264 9.67 32.47 10.58
C LYS A 264 10.97 32.35 9.80
N ASP A 265 11.84 33.33 9.88
CA ASP A 265 13.15 33.35 9.18
C ASP A 265 14.02 32.17 9.62
N PHE A 266 14.01 31.83 10.91
CA PHE A 266 14.72 30.66 11.40
C PHE A 266 14.16 29.36 10.83
N LEU A 267 12.85 29.19 10.84
CA LEU A 267 12.21 28.00 10.27
C LEU A 267 12.48 27.87 8.76
N ILE A 268 12.47 28.98 8.02
CA ILE A 268 12.86 29.01 6.61
C ILE A 268 14.32 28.58 6.45
N SER A 269 15.23 29.07 7.30
CA SER A 269 16.64 28.63 7.28
C SER A 269 16.82 27.15 7.58
N GLN A 270 15.87 26.53 8.30
CA GLN A 270 15.80 25.09 8.54
C GLN A 270 15.14 24.34 7.38
N GLY A 271 14.75 25.02 6.27
CA GLY A 271 14.19 24.43 5.06
C GLY A 271 12.68 24.22 5.09
N ILE A 272 11.95 24.96 5.92
CA ILE A 272 10.48 25.04 5.82
C ILE A 272 10.13 26.12 4.79
N ALA A 273 9.27 25.79 3.82
CA ALA A 273 8.82 26.75 2.81
C ALA A 273 8.01 27.90 3.45
N GLY A 274 8.26 29.14 3.02
CA GLY A 274 7.67 30.33 3.63
C GLY A 274 6.14 30.39 3.56
N GLU A 275 5.54 29.78 2.53
CA GLU A 275 4.08 29.66 2.34
C GLU A 275 3.43 28.66 3.32
N LYS A 276 4.24 27.83 3.99
CA LYS A 276 3.78 26.93 5.05
C LYS A 276 3.76 27.59 6.43
N ILE A 277 4.09 28.89 6.51
CA ILE A 277 4.19 29.63 7.77
C ILE A 277 3.37 30.91 7.69
N ASP A 278 2.22 30.89 8.37
CA ASP A 278 1.39 32.09 8.56
C ASP A 278 1.80 32.81 9.87
N THR A 279 1.71 34.15 9.89
CA THR A 279 2.13 34.98 11.04
C THR A 279 1.03 35.94 11.48
N SER A 280 0.91 36.13 12.79
CA SER A 280 0.04 37.13 13.40
C SER A 280 0.75 37.77 14.57
N ALA A 281 0.67 39.10 14.70
CA ALA A 281 1.21 39.88 15.82
C ALA A 281 0.10 40.42 16.70
N TYR A 282 0.16 40.18 18.00
CA TYR A 282 -0.87 40.54 18.95
C TYR A 282 -0.39 41.61 19.97
N GLY A 283 0.86 42.00 19.90
CA GLY A 283 1.41 42.96 20.88
C GLY A 283 1.15 42.49 22.31
N LYS A 284 0.60 43.37 23.14
CA LYS A 284 0.21 43.09 24.52
C LYS A 284 -1.29 42.80 24.71
N GLN A 285 -2.07 42.62 23.62
CA GLN A 285 -3.52 42.57 23.67
C GLN A 285 -4.09 41.22 24.21
N LYS A 286 -3.31 40.15 24.15
CA LYS A 286 -3.74 38.79 24.59
C LYS A 286 -2.74 38.22 25.61
N PRO A 287 -2.62 38.82 26.80
CA PRO A 287 -1.69 38.33 27.81
C PRO A 287 -2.18 37.02 28.44
N LEU A 288 -1.24 36.16 28.80
CA LEU A 288 -1.53 35.14 29.83
C LEU A 288 -1.71 35.89 31.18
N ASP A 289 -2.77 35.58 31.89
CA ASP A 289 -2.97 36.09 33.24
C ASP A 289 -2.04 35.41 34.26
N LYS A 290 -1.98 35.97 35.47
CA LYS A 290 -1.10 35.42 36.50
C LYS A 290 -1.46 34.05 36.98
N ALA A 291 -2.79 33.71 37.00
CA ALA A 291 -3.24 32.39 37.38
C ALA A 291 -2.80 31.34 36.37
N THR A 292 -3.03 31.57 35.07
CA THR A 292 -2.57 30.73 33.97
C THR A 292 -1.05 30.51 34.03
N VAL A 293 -0.27 31.55 34.27
CA VAL A 293 1.20 31.42 34.37
C VAL A 293 1.60 30.61 35.61
N SER A 294 0.90 30.76 36.73
CA SER A 294 1.14 29.96 37.93
C SER A 294 0.87 28.46 37.65
N ASP A 295 -0.22 28.16 36.95
CA ASP A 295 -0.57 26.79 36.58
C ASP A 295 0.47 26.20 35.61
N LEU A 296 0.88 26.93 34.57
CA LEU A 296 1.94 26.53 33.65
C LEU A 296 3.27 26.27 34.37
N GLN A 297 3.61 27.08 35.37
CA GLN A 297 4.80 26.82 36.19
C GLN A 297 4.68 25.54 37.00
N SER A 298 3.53 25.31 37.63
CA SER A 298 3.30 24.12 38.45
C SER A 298 3.39 22.83 37.67
N GLN A 299 2.97 22.85 36.40
CA GLN A 299 2.95 21.73 35.46
C GLN A 299 4.26 21.60 34.65
N ASN A 300 5.12 22.62 34.69
CA ASN A 300 6.33 22.65 33.88
C ASN A 300 7.36 21.60 34.36
N PRO A 301 7.68 20.57 33.55
CA PRO A 301 8.59 19.49 33.96
C PRO A 301 10.03 20.00 34.15
N SER A 302 10.38 21.15 33.57
CA SER A 302 11.70 21.78 33.72
C SER A 302 11.83 22.67 34.95
N GLN A 303 10.76 22.81 35.76
CA GLN A 303 10.78 23.68 36.96
C GLN A 303 11.30 22.88 38.17
N PRO A 304 12.44 23.20 38.78
CA PRO A 304 12.86 22.62 40.03
C PRO A 304 11.83 22.88 41.14
N PRO A 305 11.49 21.90 41.98
CA PRO A 305 10.51 22.08 43.05
C PRO A 305 10.79 23.22 43.98
N GLU A 306 12.06 23.48 44.25
CA GLU A 306 12.55 24.48 45.21
C GLU A 306 12.47 25.95 44.67
N LYS A 307 12.26 26.14 43.36
CA LYS A 307 12.25 27.44 42.71
C LYS A 307 10.87 27.87 42.22
N ARG A 308 9.80 27.18 42.59
CA ARG A 308 8.43 27.48 42.18
C ARG A 308 7.87 28.80 42.66
N GLN A 309 8.57 29.52 43.56
CA GLN A 309 8.14 30.77 44.14
C GLN A 309 8.98 31.98 43.76
N ARG A 310 9.68 32.00 42.61
CA ARG A 310 10.38 33.21 42.17
C ARG A 310 9.40 34.28 41.69
N ASP A 311 9.74 35.53 41.98
CA ASP A 311 9.08 36.79 41.64
C ASP A 311 7.96 36.66 40.60
N SER A 312 6.73 36.64 41.08
CA SER A 312 5.54 36.41 40.29
C SER A 312 5.36 37.40 39.14
N LEU A 313 5.90 38.64 39.30
CA LEU A 313 5.85 39.65 38.25
C LEU A 313 6.85 39.37 37.13
N ALA A 314 8.11 39.09 37.46
CA ALA A 314 9.15 38.81 36.45
C ALA A 314 8.80 37.57 35.66
N THR A 315 8.31 36.53 36.31
CA THR A 315 7.83 35.31 35.68
C THR A 315 6.67 35.57 34.73
N TRP A 316 5.64 36.26 35.20
CA TRP A 316 4.50 36.64 34.41
C TRP A 316 4.89 37.43 33.14
N LEU A 317 5.79 38.39 33.27
CA LEU A 317 6.33 39.16 32.15
C LEU A 317 7.11 38.25 31.17
N ALA A 318 7.91 37.30 31.67
CA ALA A 318 8.71 36.40 30.84
C ALA A 318 7.83 35.47 30.01
N TYR A 319 6.78 34.87 30.58
CA TYR A 319 5.82 34.03 29.87
C TYR A 319 5.04 34.79 28.78
N ASN A 320 4.88 36.09 28.93
CA ASN A 320 4.20 36.91 27.93
C ASN A 320 5.12 37.38 26.78
N ARG A 321 6.44 37.23 26.87
CA ARG A 321 7.38 37.50 25.78
C ARG A 321 7.59 36.25 24.93
N ARG A 322 6.60 35.86 24.13
CA ARG A 322 6.61 34.60 23.45
C ARG A 322 6.08 34.66 22.01
N VAL A 323 6.37 33.60 21.26
CA VAL A 323 5.68 33.25 20.05
C VAL A 323 5.04 31.86 20.27
N ASP A 324 3.71 31.79 20.18
CA ASP A 324 2.95 30.53 20.20
C ASP A 324 2.87 29.98 18.77
N ILE A 325 2.78 28.67 18.66
CA ILE A 325 2.77 27.94 17.38
C ILE A 325 1.56 27.02 17.36
N VAL A 326 0.78 27.09 16.28
CA VAL A 326 -0.39 26.25 16.05
C VAL A 326 -0.19 25.45 14.78
N LEU A 327 -0.45 24.15 14.81
CA LEU A 327 -0.45 23.28 13.64
C LEU A 327 -1.85 23.31 13.00
N VAL A 328 -1.93 23.74 11.76
CA VAL A 328 -3.17 23.80 10.97
C VAL A 328 -3.19 22.61 9.99
N PRO A 329 -4.31 21.88 9.83
CA PRO A 329 -5.67 22.17 10.31
C PRO A 329 -6.02 21.59 11.69
N THR A 330 -5.12 20.83 12.34
CA THR A 330 -5.41 20.11 13.60
C THR A 330 -5.79 21.03 14.76
N LYS A 331 -5.36 22.30 14.70
CA LYS A 331 -5.46 23.29 15.78
C LYS A 331 -4.70 22.91 17.06
N ALA A 332 -3.75 21.95 16.94
CA ALA A 332 -2.86 21.65 18.05
C ALA A 332 -1.99 22.86 18.36
N GLU A 333 -2.00 23.30 19.63
CA GLU A 333 -1.28 24.47 20.12
C GLU A 333 0.03 24.08 20.78
N SER A 334 0.99 25.02 20.76
CA SER A 334 2.27 24.84 21.42
C SER A 334 2.16 24.80 22.94
N GLU A 335 2.93 23.89 23.56
CA GLU A 335 3.15 23.90 25.00
C GLU A 335 3.87 25.17 25.45
N ARG A 336 3.31 25.86 26.43
CA ARG A 336 3.83 27.16 26.94
C ARG A 336 4.77 26.97 28.15
N PHE A 337 5.61 25.92 28.14
CA PHE A 337 6.54 25.68 29.23
C PHE A 337 7.84 26.45 29.04
N TYR A 338 8.15 27.29 30.02
CA TYR A 338 9.40 28.07 30.02
C TYR A 338 10.62 27.16 30.21
N PRO A 339 11.72 27.34 29.46
CA PRO A 339 12.89 26.45 29.48
C PRO A 339 13.80 26.65 30.70
N ASN A 340 13.31 26.42 31.92
CA ASN A 340 14.01 26.75 33.19
C ASN A 340 15.33 26.01 33.36
N GLN A 341 15.50 24.81 32.78
CA GLN A 341 16.72 24.00 32.88
C GLN A 341 17.72 24.32 31.77
N ALA A 342 17.34 25.10 30.76
CA ALA A 342 18.28 25.47 29.70
C ALA A 342 19.43 26.35 30.24
N PRO A 343 20.68 26.14 29.81
CA PRO A 343 21.83 26.92 30.27
C PRO A 343 21.68 28.43 30.06
N ASP A 344 20.95 28.82 29.02
CA ASP A 344 20.68 30.20 28.62
C ASP A 344 19.33 30.74 29.10
N SER A 345 18.62 30.02 29.96
CA SER A 345 17.31 30.43 30.48
C SER A 345 17.33 31.78 31.17
N GLN A 346 18.45 32.13 31.83
CA GLN A 346 18.62 33.43 32.52
C GLN A 346 18.66 34.59 31.53
N VAL A 347 19.19 34.42 30.32
CA VAL A 347 19.21 35.46 29.28
C VAL A 347 17.79 35.85 28.87
N LEU A 348 16.88 34.92 28.86
CA LEU A 348 15.46 35.17 28.57
C LEU A 348 14.78 36.05 29.65
N TRP A 349 15.30 36.08 30.89
CA TRP A 349 14.83 36.93 31.97
C TRP A 349 15.39 38.36 31.92
N GLN A 350 16.64 38.51 31.40
CA GLN A 350 17.38 39.73 31.46
C GLN A 350 17.29 40.51 30.15
N LYS A 351 17.58 41.81 30.21
CA LYS A 351 17.91 42.60 29.03
C LYS A 351 19.32 42.17 28.59
N PRO A 352 19.53 41.65 27.35
CA PRO A 352 20.89 41.37 26.89
C PRO A 352 21.76 42.63 27.03
N LYS A 353 22.97 42.48 27.53
CA LYS A 353 23.98 43.57 27.47
C LYS A 353 24.26 43.80 25.98
N PRO A 354 24.29 45.09 25.53
CA PRO A 354 24.74 45.39 24.18
C PRO A 354 26.15 44.78 23.98
N PRO A 355 26.49 44.30 22.76
CA PRO A 355 27.86 43.89 22.48
C PRO A 355 28.80 45.04 22.87
N ARG A 356 29.88 44.75 23.63
CA ARG A 356 30.93 45.74 23.93
C ARG A 356 31.42 46.29 22.59
N SER A 357 31.29 47.60 22.38
CA SER A 357 31.84 48.23 21.21
C SER A 357 33.35 47.96 21.20
N ALA A 358 33.88 47.62 20.03
CA ALA A 358 35.29 47.29 19.82
C ALA A 358 36.27 48.47 20.16
N VAL A 359 35.77 49.57 20.69
CA VAL A 359 36.52 50.78 21.06
C VAL A 359 37.13 50.68 22.47
N GLU A 360 36.69 49.75 23.34
CA GLU A 360 37.27 49.62 24.70
C GLU A 360 38.37 48.56 24.85
N ALA A 361 38.85 47.99 23.76
CA ALA A 361 39.90 46.97 23.79
C ALA A 361 41.32 47.53 23.57
N ASN A 362 41.49 48.87 23.49
CA ASN A 362 42.78 49.56 23.35
C ASN A 362 42.92 50.72 24.40
N ASN A 363 42.93 50.37 25.65
CA ASN A 363 43.52 51.15 26.71
C ASN A 363 44.16 50.28 27.77
#